data_e9fbcf7a63408c19a847e9589dc9defa
#
_entry.id   e9fbcf7a63408c19a847e9589dc9defa
#
_cell.length_a   1.000
_cell.length_b   1.000
_cell.length_c   1.000
_cell.angle_alpha   90.00
_cell.angle_beta   90.00
_cell.angle_gamma   90.00
#
_symmetry.space_group_name_H-M   'P 1'
#
loop_
_entity.id
_entity.type
_entity.pdbx_description
1 polymer ?
#
loop_
_entity_poly.entity_id
_entity_poly.type
_entity_poly.pdbx_seq_one_letter_code
_entity_poly.pdbx_strand_id
1 'polypeptide(L)'
;MVTKTETASPATPHRAGLNYRPNVDVSDRGTEVVLVADMPGANAATIDVTFEDGVLSLHGAVAPRASAARVIRQEYGIGDYRRSLRLGDGFDGARIDADYRQGVLTIRVPRLAAVLPRKVEVRAG
;
A
#
# COMPACT_ATOMS: atom_id res chain seq x y z
N MET A 1 2.21 -2.39 -14.60
CA MET A 1 2.36 -2.48 -14.35
C MET A 1 2.85 -2.93 -13.69
N VAL A 2 2.57 -2.93 -13.56
CA VAL A 2 2.94 -3.16 -12.99
C VAL A 2 3.48 -3.65 -12.52
N THR A 3 3.34 -3.75 -12.50
CA THR A 3 3.77 -4.00 -12.16
C THR A 3 4.44 -4.48 -12.06
N LYS A 4 4.42 -4.46 -12.28
CA LYS A 4 5.03 -4.72 -12.18
C LYS A 4 5.85 -4.88 -11.83
N THR A 5 5.60 -4.64 -11.81
CA THR A 5 6.35 -4.61 -11.54
C THR A 5 7.10 -5.10 -11.12
N GLU A 6 6.90 -5.07 -11.08
CA GLU A 6 7.55 -5.28 -10.77
C GLU A 6 8.27 -5.85 -10.55
N THR A 7 8.11 -5.92 -10.72
CA THR A 7 8.94 -6.25 -10.59
C THR A 7 9.82 -6.41 -10.52
N ALA A 8 9.79 -6.06 -10.72
CA ALA A 8 10.70 -6.02 -10.75
C ALA A 8 11.50 -6.10 -10.49
N SER A 9 11.66 -5.80 -10.57
CA SER A 9 12.60 -5.77 -10.43
C SER A 9 13.38 -6.21 -9.87
N PRO A 10 13.41 -6.31 -10.00
CA PRO A 10 14.24 -6.67 -9.24
C PRO A 10 15.37 -6.60 -9.23
N ALA A 11 15.62 -6.54 -9.65
CA ALA A 11 16.74 -6.66 -9.81
C ALA A 11 17.66 -5.88 -9.20
N THR A 12 17.60 -5.29 -9.01
CA THR A 12 18.43 -4.61 -8.58
C THR A 12 18.86 -4.84 -7.45
N PRO A 13 19.33 -5.15 -7.36
CA PRO A 13 19.70 -5.57 -6.27
C PRO A 13 20.07 -4.68 -5.35
N HIS A 14 19.88 -4.40 -5.11
CA HIS A 14 20.19 -3.64 -4.44
C HIS A 14 20.70 -3.73 -3.38
N ARG A 15 21.24 -3.74 -3.45
CA ARG A 15 21.87 -3.74 -2.61
C ARG A 15 21.63 -2.82 -1.67
N ALA A 16 21.65 -1.87 -1.88
CA ALA A 16 21.43 -0.93 -0.95
C ALA A 16 20.11 -1.01 -0.46
N GLY A 17 19.28 -1.37 -1.20
CA GLY A 17 17.95 -1.27 -0.82
C GLY A 17 17.41 -2.55 -0.32
N LEU A 18 17.28 -2.63 0.94
CA LEU A 18 16.53 -3.71 1.50
C LEU A 18 15.07 -3.39 1.33
N ASN A 19 14.28 -4.38 0.96
CA ASN A 19 12.86 -4.21 0.86
C ASN A 19 12.20 -4.90 2.02
N TYR A 20 11.39 -4.16 2.74
CA TYR A 20 10.65 -4.70 3.86
C TYR A 20 9.21 -4.82 3.45
N ARG A 21 8.60 -5.91 3.84
CA ARG A 21 7.21 -6.14 3.55
C ARG A 21 6.43 -5.73 4.79
N PRO A 22 5.73 -4.61 4.75
CA PRO A 22 5.01 -4.18 5.94
C PRO A 22 3.84 -5.10 6.23
N ASN A 23 3.52 -5.21 7.50
CA ASN A 23 2.31 -5.90 7.89
C ASN A 23 1.12 -5.07 7.47
N VAL A 24 0.15 -5.70 6.85
CA VAL A 24 -1.04 -5.01 6.38
C VAL A 24 -2.26 -5.76 6.88
N ASP A 25 -3.12 -5.05 7.58
CA ASP A 25 -4.40 -5.58 7.97
C ASP A 25 -5.45 -5.06 7.00
N VAL A 26 -6.29 -5.94 6.53
CA VAL A 26 -7.32 -5.59 5.55
C VAL A 26 -8.68 -5.81 6.19
N SER A 27 -9.51 -4.79 6.12
CA SER A 27 -10.82 -4.81 6.71
C SER A 27 -11.85 -4.45 5.65
N ASP A 28 -12.74 -5.38 5.36
CA ASP A 28 -13.80 -5.14 4.38
C ASP A 28 -15.01 -4.56 5.11
N ARG A 29 -15.34 -3.33 4.77
CA ARG A 29 -16.44 -2.61 5.42
C ARG A 29 -17.70 -2.59 4.58
N GLY A 30 -17.74 -3.36 3.51
CA GLY A 30 -18.91 -3.39 2.64
C GLY A 30 -18.86 -2.35 1.55
N THR A 31 -18.83 -1.08 1.90
CA THR A 31 -18.77 0.00 0.91
C THR A 31 -17.35 0.37 0.58
N GLU A 32 -16.41 -0.04 1.38
CA GLU A 32 -15.00 0.24 1.16
C GLU A 32 -14.16 -0.81 1.85
N VAL A 33 -12.93 -0.92 1.41
CA VAL A 33 -11.94 -1.75 2.09
C VAL A 33 -10.93 -0.81 2.72
N VAL A 34 -10.58 -1.08 3.95
CA VAL A 34 -9.60 -0.27 4.67
C VAL A 34 -8.38 -1.13 4.93
N LEU A 35 -7.23 -0.61 4.53
CA LEU A 35 -5.96 -1.29 4.76
C LEU A 35 -5.14 -0.47 5.74
N VAL A 36 -4.54 -1.14 6.68
CA VAL A 36 -3.69 -0.49 7.67
C VAL A 36 -2.32 -1.14 7.60
N ALA A 37 -1.33 -0.36 7.22
CA ALA A 37 0.02 -0.86 7.03
C ALA A 37 0.95 -0.24 8.06
N ASP A 38 1.75 -1.06 8.70
CA ASP A 38 2.76 -0.57 9.63
C ASP A 38 4.01 -0.24 8.86
N MET A 39 4.35 1.04 8.82
CA MET A 39 5.53 1.50 8.10
C MET A 39 6.30 2.50 8.96
N PRO A 40 6.77 2.07 10.12
CA PRO A 40 7.46 3.00 11.01
C PRO A 40 8.72 3.53 10.37
N GLY A 41 8.97 4.81 10.56
CA GLY A 41 10.16 5.43 10.04
C GLY A 41 10.10 5.83 8.58
N ALA A 42 9.00 5.55 7.91
CA ALA A 42 8.88 5.94 6.51
C ALA A 42 8.75 7.46 6.40
N ASN A 43 9.27 7.97 5.30
CA ASN A 43 9.16 9.39 5.01
C ASN A 43 7.85 9.60 4.27
N ALA A 44 6.93 10.33 4.90
CA ALA A 44 5.61 10.53 4.31
C ALA A 44 5.66 11.08 2.88
N ALA A 45 6.65 11.92 2.60
CA ALA A 45 6.77 12.50 1.27
C ALA A 45 7.13 11.47 0.20
N THR A 46 7.61 10.30 0.61
CA THR A 46 7.99 9.27 -0.35
C THR A 46 6.97 8.15 -0.45
N ILE A 47 5.89 8.24 0.29
CA ILE A 47 4.90 7.17 0.27
C ILE A 47 4.05 7.30 -0.97
N ASP A 48 4.01 6.22 -1.74
CA ASP A 48 3.22 6.14 -2.96
C ASP A 48 2.23 5.00 -2.83
N VAL A 49 1.01 5.26 -3.22
CA VAL A 49 -0.02 4.25 -3.26
C VAL A 49 -0.60 4.27 -4.66
N THR A 50 -0.59 3.13 -5.33
CA THR A 50 -1.16 3.04 -6.67
C THR A 50 -2.16 1.90 -6.71
N PHE A 51 -3.14 2.04 -7.57
CA PHE A 51 -4.12 0.99 -7.77
C PHE A 51 -4.34 0.81 -9.25
N GLU A 52 -4.04 -0.38 -9.75
CA GLU A 52 -4.10 -0.64 -11.16
C GLU A 52 -4.44 -2.09 -11.38
N ASP A 53 -5.41 -2.33 -12.24
CA ASP A 53 -5.82 -3.70 -12.58
C ASP A 53 -6.13 -4.56 -11.36
N GLY A 54 -6.77 -3.96 -10.38
CA GLY A 54 -7.17 -4.67 -9.18
C GLY A 54 -6.05 -4.88 -8.18
N VAL A 55 -4.89 -4.33 -8.42
CA VAL A 55 -3.74 -4.50 -7.53
C VAL A 55 -3.41 -3.17 -6.87
N LEU A 56 -3.42 -3.18 -5.55
CA LEU A 56 -2.99 -2.02 -4.77
C LEU A 56 -1.53 -2.21 -4.42
N SER A 57 -0.72 -1.23 -4.76
CA SER A 57 0.71 -1.28 -4.45
C SER A 57 1.06 -0.10 -3.58
N LEU A 58 1.85 -0.37 -2.56
CA LEU A 58 2.32 0.70 -1.70
C LEU A 58 3.83 0.63 -1.58
N HIS A 59 4.42 1.78 -1.43
CA HIS A 59 5.86 1.92 -1.33
C HIS A 59 6.16 3.13 -0.47
N GLY A 60 7.15 3.00 0.39
CA GLY A 60 7.62 4.12 1.17
C GLY A 60 9.06 3.91 1.54
N ALA A 61 9.84 4.98 1.46
CA ALA A 61 11.25 4.91 1.79
C ALA A 61 11.46 5.34 3.22
N VAL A 62 12.38 4.69 3.90
CA VAL A 62 12.76 5.06 5.24
C VAL A 62 13.78 6.17 5.14
N ALA A 63 13.45 7.32 5.70
CA ALA A 63 14.33 8.46 5.64
C ALA A 63 15.47 8.27 6.62
N PRO A 64 16.70 8.42 6.18
CA PRO A 64 17.82 8.30 7.10
C PRO A 64 17.89 9.50 8.02
N ARG A 65 18.29 9.25 9.24
CA ARG A 65 18.56 10.33 10.15
C ARG A 65 19.94 10.85 9.89
N ALA A 66 20.09 12.14 10.13
CA ALA A 66 21.33 12.78 9.76
C ALA A 66 22.55 12.13 10.38
N SER A 67 22.52 11.90 11.66
CA SER A 67 23.71 11.42 12.33
C SER A 67 23.91 9.94 12.17
N ALA A 68 22.86 9.18 12.17
CA ALA A 68 22.97 7.74 12.07
C ALA A 68 23.10 7.26 10.66
N ALA A 69 22.63 8.03 9.74
CA ALA A 69 22.52 7.57 8.37
C ALA A 69 23.84 7.19 7.75
N ARG A 70 24.88 7.91 8.08
CA ARG A 70 26.15 7.62 7.46
C ARG A 70 26.62 6.23 7.73
N VAL A 71 26.60 5.86 8.99
CA VAL A 71 27.12 4.56 9.37
C VAL A 71 26.18 3.45 8.92
N ILE A 72 24.93 3.61 9.22
CA ILE A 72 23.99 2.55 8.92
C ILE A 72 23.84 2.32 7.44
N ARG A 73 23.84 3.39 6.68
CA ARG A 73 23.64 3.27 5.27
C ARG A 73 24.72 2.45 4.61
N GLN A 74 25.91 2.60 5.08
CA GLN A 74 27.00 1.86 4.49
C GLN A 74 26.97 0.40 4.83
N GLU A 75 26.51 0.09 6.02
CA GLU A 75 26.53 -1.28 6.47
C GLU A 75 25.31 -2.04 6.05
N TYR A 76 24.16 -1.46 6.26
CA TYR A 76 22.94 -2.19 6.13
C TYR A 76 21.99 -1.62 5.12
N GLY A 77 22.26 -0.43 4.70
CA GLY A 77 21.35 0.23 3.82
C GLY A 77 20.08 0.65 4.53
N ILE A 78 19.41 1.58 3.93
CA ILE A 78 18.11 2.01 4.43
C ILE A 78 17.09 1.34 3.53
N GLY A 79 16.22 0.59 4.11
CA GLY A 79 15.27 -0.18 3.32
C GLY A 79 14.07 0.61 2.91
N ASP A 80 13.37 0.06 1.98
CA ASP A 80 12.09 0.58 1.53
C ASP A 80 11.01 -0.40 1.93
N TYR A 81 9.83 0.14 2.23
CA TYR A 81 8.67 -0.71 2.41
C TYR A 81 8.00 -0.88 1.06
N ARG A 82 7.67 -2.12 0.72
CA ARG A 82 6.98 -2.42 -0.52
C ARG A 82 5.99 -3.53 -0.30
N ARG A 83 4.80 -3.35 -0.81
CA ARG A 83 3.81 -4.40 -0.73
C ARG A 83 2.79 -4.23 -1.84
N SER A 84 2.38 -5.34 -2.42
CA SER A 84 1.29 -5.34 -3.40
C SER A 84 0.23 -6.30 -2.94
N LEU A 85 -1.02 -5.90 -3.06
CA LEU A 85 -2.14 -6.72 -2.67
C LEU A 85 -3.16 -6.73 -3.79
N ARG A 86 -3.65 -7.91 -4.11
CA ARG A 86 -4.70 -8.00 -5.12
C ARG A 86 -6.05 -7.85 -4.43
N LEU A 87 -6.71 -6.77 -4.73
CA LEU A 87 -8.04 -6.52 -4.19
C LEU A 87 -9.15 -6.98 -5.13
N GLY A 88 -8.83 -7.06 -6.41
CA GLY A 88 -9.81 -7.45 -7.40
C GLY A 88 -10.51 -6.26 -8.01
N ASP A 89 -11.57 -6.55 -8.75
CA ASP A 89 -12.31 -5.53 -9.47
C ASP A 89 -13.37 -4.88 -8.60
N GLY A 90 -13.91 -3.80 -9.07
CA GLY A 90 -15.04 -3.19 -8.41
C GLY A 90 -14.69 -2.06 -7.45
N PHE A 91 -13.45 -1.61 -7.48
CA PHE A 91 -13.01 -0.52 -6.62
C PHE A 91 -12.80 0.75 -7.41
N ASP A 92 -13.00 1.87 -6.75
CA ASP A 92 -12.89 3.17 -7.38
C ASP A 92 -11.51 3.75 -7.08
N GLY A 93 -10.58 3.52 -7.99
CA GLY A 93 -9.21 3.97 -7.79
C GLY A 93 -9.05 5.46 -7.73
N ALA A 94 -9.99 6.20 -8.32
CA ALA A 94 -9.90 7.66 -8.31
C ALA A 94 -10.27 8.26 -6.95
N ARG A 95 -10.88 7.47 -6.09
CA ARG A 95 -11.33 7.96 -4.80
C ARG A 95 -10.60 7.33 -3.63
N ILE A 96 -9.46 6.72 -3.90
CA ILE A 96 -8.65 6.16 -2.84
C ILE A 96 -8.10 7.29 -1.99
N ASP A 97 -8.13 7.09 -0.68
CA ASP A 97 -7.63 8.05 0.27
C ASP A 97 -6.60 7.37 1.15
N ALA A 98 -5.50 8.03 1.40
CA ALA A 98 -4.43 7.46 2.21
C ALA A 98 -3.96 8.51 3.21
N ASP A 99 -3.68 8.04 4.41
CA ASP A 99 -3.28 8.89 5.51
C ASP A 99 -2.16 8.21 6.27
N TYR A 100 -1.09 8.93 6.55
CA TYR A 100 0.05 8.37 7.26
C TYR A 100 0.26 9.15 8.55
N ARG A 101 0.19 8.44 9.67
CA ARG A 101 0.38 9.05 10.98
C ARG A 101 1.12 8.11 11.90
N GLN A 102 2.14 8.61 12.51
CA GLN A 102 2.84 7.87 13.56
C GLN A 102 3.23 6.48 13.13
N GLY A 103 3.75 6.37 11.92
CA GLY A 103 4.22 5.09 11.42
C GLY A 103 3.15 4.20 10.85
N VAL A 104 1.92 4.66 10.78
CA VAL A 104 0.81 3.84 10.30
C VAL A 104 0.19 4.47 9.07
N LEU A 105 0.14 3.73 7.98
CA LEU A 105 -0.49 4.16 6.75
C LEU A 105 -1.87 3.53 6.67
N THR A 106 -2.89 4.36 6.60
CA THR A 106 -4.26 3.89 6.47
C THR A 106 -4.74 4.23 5.08
N ILE A 107 -5.22 3.24 4.35
CA ILE A 107 -5.67 3.41 2.98
C ILE A 107 -7.13 3.00 2.91
N ARG A 108 -7.96 3.87 2.35
CA ARG A 108 -9.38 3.57 2.15
C ARG A 108 -9.63 3.44 0.68
N VAL A 109 -10.19 2.31 0.29
CA VAL A 109 -10.43 2.01 -1.11
C VAL A 109 -11.93 1.79 -1.27
N PRO A 110 -12.64 2.79 -1.79
CA PRO A 110 -14.11 2.65 -1.92
C PRO A 110 -14.46 1.72 -3.07
N ARG A 111 -15.58 1.04 -2.91
CA ARG A 111 -16.10 0.26 -4.00
C ARG A 111 -16.88 1.14 -4.93
N LEU A 112 -16.90 0.75 -6.20
CA LEU A 112 -17.74 1.42 -7.17
C LEU A 112 -19.18 1.20 -6.78
N ALA A 113 -20.01 2.23 -6.97
CA ALA A 113 -21.42 2.14 -6.60
C ALA A 113 -22.12 0.99 -7.32
N ALA A 114 -21.70 0.71 -8.54
CA ALA A 114 -22.36 -0.30 -9.34
C ALA A 114 -22.17 -1.71 -8.79
N VAL A 115 -21.16 -1.93 -7.95
CA VAL A 115 -20.90 -3.27 -7.42
C VAL A 115 -21.27 -3.40 -5.96
N LEU A 116 -21.84 -2.37 -5.36
CA LEU A 116 -22.26 -2.48 -3.98
C LEU A 116 -23.44 -3.42 -3.85
N PRO A 117 -23.55 -4.14 -2.73
CA PRO A 117 -24.68 -5.02 -2.53
C PRO A 117 -25.98 -4.26 -2.59
N ARG A 118 -26.97 -4.84 -3.21
CA ARG A 118 -28.27 -4.25 -3.30
C ARG A 118 -29.27 -5.13 -2.58
N LYS A 119 -30.14 -4.48 -1.87
CA LYS A 119 -31.19 -5.20 -1.18
C LYS A 119 -32.24 -5.57 -2.20
N VAL A 120 -32.58 -6.83 -2.25
CA VAL A 120 -33.62 -7.33 -3.14
C VAL A 120 -34.89 -7.51 -2.35
N GLU A 121 -35.93 -6.88 -2.84
CA GLU A 121 -37.21 -6.98 -2.17
C GLU A 121 -37.89 -8.28 -2.57
N VAL A 122 -38.31 -9.03 -1.59
CA VAL A 122 -38.94 -10.32 -1.83
C VAL A 122 -40.44 -10.14 -1.68
N ARG A 123 -41.15 -10.52 -2.70
CA ARG A 123 -42.61 -10.45 -2.64
C ARG A 123 -43.17 -11.81 -2.31
N ALA A 124 -44.12 -11.79 -1.44
CA ALA A 124 -44.81 -13.01 -1.06
C ALA A 124 -45.87 -13.35 -2.07
N GLY A 125 -46.12 -14.59 -2.25
CA GLY A 125 -47.18 -15.00 -3.09
C GLY A 125 -46.83 -15.48 -4.40
#